data_5070b1930e98a453fda76a02004aec9c
#
_entry.id   5070b1930e98a453fda76a02004aec9c
#
_cell.length_a   1.000
_cell.length_b   1.000
_cell.length_c   1.000
_cell.angle_alpha   90.00
_cell.angle_beta   90.00
_cell.angle_gamma   90.00
#
_symmetry.space_group_name_H-M   'P 1'
#
loop_
_entity.id
_entity.type
_entity.pdbx_description
1 polymer ?
#
loop_
_entity_poly.entity_id
_entity_poly.type
_entity_poly.pdbx_seq_one_letter_code
_entity_poly.pdbx_strand_id
1 'polypeptide(L)'
;MSIKIISGHVVFNENAVVMSKKFDWNLENDFNPQAGDLYIVFGGHELAHQLLEVQFRKNSSFGYIIMNSEQINSQFFRNKYYIQLMKRNVVFDYNTITSDYLKKAHEVKCLSFYFFEFMKFNSETNDRPYDITFIGSKTEDRVKLMKDLEEEFNDLKFYVDFDWKHASPQSMTDVLQKSKVVLNLAYYTQSRPLESHRINKALACECDVVSTLSDDHDANDFYKDYCYMTDDVKNTLHKYFNEELDKKKPYEELVKELSQKFNPHMKFIIDHIHKKLLSLSNTNESATEVVSQQTTSDSDIPTNTETEEQVGESV
;
A
#
# COMPACT_ATOMS: atom_id res chain seq x y z
N MET A 1 -11.25 17.04 11.74
CA MET A 1 -9.93 17.05 11.08
C MET A 1 -9.11 15.90 11.64
N SER A 2 -8.77 14.91 10.83
CA SER A 2 -8.17 13.66 11.32
C SER A 2 -7.26 13.02 10.28
N ILE A 3 -6.36 12.16 10.76
CA ILE A 3 -5.64 11.22 9.89
C ILE A 3 -6.52 9.98 9.76
N LYS A 4 -6.80 9.60 8.53
CA LYS A 4 -7.70 8.52 8.16
C LYS A 4 -7.00 7.53 7.25
N ILE A 5 -7.41 6.27 7.31
CA ILE A 5 -6.88 5.21 6.45
C ILE A 5 -8.00 4.64 5.61
N ILE A 6 -7.74 4.45 4.32
CA ILE A 6 -8.64 3.74 3.42
C ILE A 6 -7.88 2.67 2.64
N SER A 7 -8.57 1.59 2.28
CA SER A 7 -8.04 0.55 1.42
C SER A 7 -8.92 0.37 0.19
N GLY A 8 -8.34 0.53 -0.99
CA GLY A 8 -9.01 0.31 -2.27
C GLY A 8 -9.00 -1.14 -2.74
N HIS A 9 -8.25 -2.01 -2.07
CA HIS A 9 -8.14 -3.41 -2.47
C HIS A 9 -8.04 -4.33 -1.25
N VAL A 10 -8.81 -5.43 -1.27
CA VAL A 10 -8.95 -6.38 -0.14
C VAL A 10 -7.62 -6.91 0.39
N VAL A 11 -6.63 -7.10 -0.47
CA VAL A 11 -5.29 -7.59 -0.10
C VAL A 11 -4.59 -6.69 0.94
N PHE A 12 -4.89 -5.39 0.95
CA PHE A 12 -4.26 -4.41 1.87
C PHE A 12 -5.09 -4.09 3.11
N ASN A 13 -6.28 -4.68 3.26
CA ASN A 13 -7.17 -4.40 4.40
C ASN A 13 -6.47 -4.70 5.74
N GLU A 14 -5.72 -5.78 5.82
CA GLU A 14 -5.00 -6.14 7.04
C GLU A 14 -3.91 -5.11 7.38
N ASN A 15 -3.14 -4.65 6.39
CA ASN A 15 -2.12 -3.62 6.58
C ASN A 15 -2.75 -2.30 7.05
N ALA A 16 -3.90 -1.93 6.49
CA ALA A 16 -4.66 -0.76 6.90
C ALA A 16 -5.12 -0.87 8.36
N VAL A 17 -5.62 -2.03 8.79
CA VAL A 17 -6.02 -2.32 10.17
C VAL A 17 -4.83 -2.25 11.12
N VAL A 18 -3.69 -2.87 10.76
CA VAL A 18 -2.47 -2.85 11.58
C VAL A 18 -1.97 -1.41 11.77
N MET A 19 -1.90 -0.65 10.69
CA MET A 19 -1.47 0.75 10.73
C MET A 19 -2.42 1.61 11.57
N SER A 20 -3.74 1.44 11.39
CA SER A 20 -4.76 2.13 12.18
C SER A 20 -4.56 1.92 13.68
N LYS A 21 -4.43 0.68 14.11
CA LYS A 21 -4.21 0.33 15.52
C LYS A 21 -2.87 0.85 16.06
N LYS A 22 -1.81 0.76 15.25
CA LYS A 22 -0.46 1.15 15.66
C LYS A 22 -0.31 2.65 15.90
N PHE A 23 -0.96 3.47 15.11
CA PHE A 23 -0.84 4.93 15.15
C PHE A 23 -2.08 5.63 15.71
N ASP A 24 -3.11 4.87 16.12
CA ASP A 24 -4.40 5.39 16.59
C ASP A 24 -5.05 6.32 15.55
N TRP A 25 -5.08 5.87 14.28
CA TRP A 25 -5.71 6.58 13.17
C TRP A 25 -7.02 5.90 12.76
N ASN A 26 -7.97 6.69 12.28
CA ASN A 26 -9.29 6.19 11.90
C ASN A 26 -9.23 5.36 10.63
N LEU A 27 -9.72 4.11 10.69
CA LEU A 27 -9.96 3.30 9.50
C LEU A 27 -11.38 3.61 8.99
N GLU A 28 -11.48 4.06 7.73
CA GLU A 28 -12.77 4.40 7.12
C GLU A 28 -13.13 3.43 6.00
N ASN A 29 -14.40 3.04 5.97
CA ASN A 29 -14.97 2.26 4.87
C ASN A 29 -15.58 3.17 3.80
N ASP A 30 -16.06 4.35 4.21
CA ASP A 30 -16.70 5.31 3.32
C ASP A 30 -15.80 6.54 3.13
N PHE A 31 -15.55 6.89 1.88
CA PHE A 31 -14.71 8.01 1.53
C PHE A 31 -15.51 9.33 1.51
N ASN A 32 -15.44 10.09 2.60
CA ASN A 32 -16.07 11.41 2.72
C ASN A 32 -15.11 12.45 3.31
N PRO A 33 -14.17 12.99 2.52
CA PRO A 33 -13.14 13.89 3.02
C PRO A 33 -13.71 15.25 3.44
N GLN A 34 -13.24 15.72 4.60
CA GLN A 34 -13.50 17.04 5.14
C GLN A 34 -12.24 17.90 5.02
N ALA A 35 -12.40 19.23 5.13
CA ALA A 35 -11.27 20.15 5.13
C ALA A 35 -10.30 19.81 6.28
N GLY A 36 -9.01 19.76 5.98
CA GLY A 36 -7.95 19.41 6.92
C GLY A 36 -7.73 17.92 7.12
N ASP A 37 -8.54 17.02 6.52
CA ASP A 37 -8.31 15.58 6.60
C ASP A 37 -7.09 15.14 5.77
N LEU A 38 -6.36 14.16 6.29
CA LEU A 38 -5.28 13.49 5.59
C LEU A 38 -5.59 12.00 5.49
N TYR A 39 -5.66 11.48 4.27
CA TYR A 39 -5.93 10.07 4.01
C TYR A 39 -4.65 9.30 3.66
N ILE A 40 -4.40 8.22 4.37
CA ILE A 40 -3.42 7.20 3.99
C ILE A 40 -4.15 6.17 3.11
N VAL A 41 -3.72 6.03 1.88
CA VAL A 41 -4.44 5.27 0.85
C VAL A 41 -3.66 4.02 0.47
N PHE A 42 -4.18 2.85 0.81
CA PHE A 42 -3.72 1.57 0.30
C PHE A 42 -4.50 1.18 -0.97
N GLY A 43 -3.83 0.55 -1.94
CA GLY A 43 -4.49 0.16 -3.20
C GLY A 43 -4.99 1.35 -4.03
N GLY A 44 -4.27 2.46 -3.99
CA GLY A 44 -4.65 3.71 -4.65
C GLY A 44 -4.80 3.60 -6.18
N HIS A 45 -4.23 2.59 -6.82
CA HIS A 45 -4.39 2.31 -8.24
C HIS A 45 -5.83 1.97 -8.62
N GLU A 46 -6.58 1.30 -7.75
CA GLU A 46 -8.00 0.98 -7.95
C GLU A 46 -8.91 2.21 -7.78
N LEU A 47 -8.54 3.11 -6.88
CA LEU A 47 -9.34 4.29 -6.53
C LEU A 47 -8.92 5.56 -7.28
N ALA A 48 -7.92 5.50 -8.15
CA ALA A 48 -7.22 6.68 -8.66
C ALA A 48 -8.13 7.73 -9.30
N HIS A 49 -9.11 7.32 -10.11
CA HIS A 49 -10.05 8.23 -10.75
C HIS A 49 -10.95 8.93 -9.72
N GLN A 50 -11.53 8.17 -8.80
CA GLN A 50 -12.43 8.67 -7.76
C GLN A 50 -11.71 9.66 -6.82
N LEU A 51 -10.50 9.31 -6.38
CA LEU A 51 -9.70 10.15 -5.48
C LEU A 51 -9.31 11.48 -6.13
N LEU A 52 -8.90 11.46 -7.41
CA LEU A 52 -8.61 12.67 -8.16
C LEU A 52 -9.85 13.55 -8.35
N GLU A 53 -10.97 12.96 -8.74
CA GLU A 53 -12.22 13.68 -8.95
C GLU A 53 -12.64 14.44 -7.69
N VAL A 54 -12.61 13.78 -6.54
CA VAL A 54 -12.94 14.41 -5.25
C VAL A 54 -11.92 15.49 -4.89
N GLN A 55 -10.61 15.25 -5.11
CA GLN A 55 -9.56 16.23 -4.86
C GLN A 55 -9.72 17.49 -5.71
N PHE A 56 -10.15 17.37 -6.96
CA PHE A 56 -10.45 18.52 -7.81
C PHE A 56 -11.71 19.28 -7.38
N ARG A 57 -12.78 18.56 -7.04
CA ARG A 57 -14.07 19.19 -6.66
C ARG A 57 -13.97 19.98 -5.35
N LYS A 58 -13.18 19.53 -4.38
CA LYS A 58 -13.07 20.13 -3.04
C LYS A 58 -11.87 21.08 -2.88
N ASN A 59 -11.31 21.60 -3.97
CA ASN A 59 -10.21 22.58 -3.98
C ASN A 59 -9.01 22.19 -3.10
N SER A 60 -8.70 20.89 -2.98
CA SER A 60 -7.53 20.37 -2.27
C SER A 60 -7.42 20.81 -0.78
N SER A 61 -8.56 21.04 -0.11
CA SER A 61 -8.56 21.35 1.32
C SER A 61 -8.20 20.16 2.22
N PHE A 62 -8.00 18.99 1.64
CA PHE A 62 -7.56 17.75 2.25
C PHE A 62 -6.44 17.12 1.40
N GLY A 63 -5.77 16.11 1.91
CA GLY A 63 -4.64 15.48 1.22
C GLY A 63 -4.64 13.97 1.24
N TYR A 64 -3.78 13.38 0.38
CA TYR A 64 -3.51 11.97 0.37
C TYR A 64 -2.04 11.69 0.61
N ILE A 65 -1.77 10.53 1.20
CA ILE A 65 -0.49 9.83 1.12
C ILE A 65 -0.79 8.48 0.47
N ILE A 66 -0.15 8.21 -0.65
CA ILE A 66 -0.38 7.00 -1.42
C ILE A 66 0.63 5.94 -1.00
N MET A 67 0.14 4.81 -0.50
CA MET A 67 0.94 3.62 -0.24
C MET A 67 1.02 2.83 -1.54
N ASN A 68 2.08 3.05 -2.33
CA ASN A 68 2.23 2.32 -3.59
C ASN A 68 2.67 0.88 -3.34
N SER A 69 1.94 -0.04 -3.95
CA SER A 69 2.21 -1.47 -3.93
C SER A 69 2.54 -2.04 -5.32
N GLU A 70 2.50 -1.18 -6.35
CA GLU A 70 2.74 -1.59 -7.71
C GLU A 70 4.22 -1.54 -8.08
N GLN A 71 4.67 -2.52 -8.86
CA GLN A 71 6.06 -2.62 -9.31
C GLN A 71 6.27 -1.82 -10.59
N ILE A 72 7.51 -1.41 -10.83
CA ILE A 72 7.93 -0.56 -11.98
C ILE A 72 7.33 -0.99 -13.33
N ASN A 73 7.18 -2.29 -13.57
CA ASN A 73 6.66 -2.83 -14.83
C ASN A 73 5.14 -3.07 -14.80
N SER A 74 4.43 -2.66 -13.74
CA SER A 74 3.00 -2.84 -13.61
C SER A 74 2.23 -2.05 -14.67
N GLN A 75 1.18 -2.67 -15.20
CA GLN A 75 0.25 -2.00 -16.13
C GLN A 75 -0.41 -0.75 -15.52
N PHE A 76 -0.51 -0.67 -14.20
CA PHE A 76 -1.13 0.46 -13.51
C PHE A 76 -0.34 1.77 -13.69
N PHE A 77 0.97 1.71 -13.97
CA PHE A 77 1.73 2.91 -14.33
C PHE A 77 1.43 3.45 -15.73
N ARG A 78 0.66 2.73 -16.55
CA ARG A 78 0.07 3.24 -17.79
C ARG A 78 -1.25 3.97 -17.54
N ASN A 79 -1.83 3.84 -16.34
CA ASN A 79 -3.05 4.54 -15.95
C ASN A 79 -2.73 6.01 -15.64
N LYS A 80 -3.16 6.92 -16.53
CA LYS A 80 -2.92 8.36 -16.38
C LYS A 80 -3.49 8.94 -15.07
N TYR A 81 -4.60 8.41 -14.57
CA TYR A 81 -5.20 8.86 -13.31
C TYR A 81 -4.34 8.47 -12.11
N TYR A 82 -3.77 7.27 -12.11
CA TYR A 82 -2.89 6.85 -11.02
C TYR A 82 -1.60 7.67 -10.98
N ILE A 83 -0.97 7.90 -12.13
CA ILE A 83 0.22 8.78 -12.20
C ILE A 83 -0.12 10.21 -11.77
N GLN A 84 -1.26 10.76 -12.19
CA GLN A 84 -1.70 12.10 -11.77
C GLN A 84 -1.98 12.17 -10.26
N LEU A 85 -2.59 11.14 -9.68
CA LEU A 85 -2.82 11.05 -8.25
C LEU A 85 -1.48 11.07 -7.47
N MET A 86 -0.52 10.28 -7.91
CA MET A 86 0.82 10.23 -7.31
C MET A 86 1.59 11.55 -7.45
N LYS A 87 1.53 12.22 -8.61
CA LYS A 87 2.19 13.54 -8.81
C LYS A 87 1.69 14.63 -7.87
N ARG A 88 0.42 14.57 -7.48
CA ARG A 88 -0.21 15.57 -6.61
C ARG A 88 -0.01 15.32 -5.13
N ASN A 89 0.43 14.12 -4.77
CA ASN A 89 0.47 13.66 -3.40
C ASN A 89 1.86 13.09 -3.06
N VAL A 90 2.11 12.84 -1.79
CA VAL A 90 3.31 12.10 -1.36
C VAL A 90 3.05 10.62 -1.52
N VAL A 91 4.05 9.90 -2.03
CA VAL A 91 3.99 8.45 -2.24
C VAL A 91 4.99 7.77 -1.33
N PHE A 92 4.55 6.74 -0.64
CA PHE A 92 5.40 5.77 0.04
C PHE A 92 5.44 4.48 -0.78
N ASP A 93 6.63 4.02 -1.09
CA ASP A 93 6.86 2.81 -1.88
C ASP A 93 7.56 1.75 -1.05
N TYR A 94 7.26 0.49 -1.30
CA TYR A 94 7.85 -0.62 -0.56
C TYR A 94 9.24 -1.05 -1.09
N ASN A 95 9.71 -0.45 -2.19
CA ASN A 95 11.03 -0.75 -2.74
C ASN A 95 11.70 0.49 -3.37
N THR A 96 13.03 0.46 -3.45
CA THR A 96 13.82 1.57 -3.98
C THR A 96 13.74 1.68 -5.49
N ILE A 97 13.66 0.56 -6.21
CA ILE A 97 13.64 0.51 -7.67
C ILE A 97 12.43 1.26 -8.23
N THR A 98 11.23 0.94 -7.75
CA THR A 98 10.00 1.61 -8.19
C THR A 98 9.97 3.06 -7.72
N SER A 99 10.42 3.34 -6.49
CA SER A 99 10.54 4.70 -5.98
C SER A 99 11.43 5.58 -6.87
N ASP A 100 12.58 5.08 -7.28
CA ASP A 100 13.50 5.81 -8.16
C ASP A 100 12.96 5.97 -9.57
N TYR A 101 12.26 4.96 -10.09
CA TYR A 101 11.55 5.08 -11.36
C TYR A 101 10.48 6.17 -11.31
N LEU A 102 9.64 6.19 -10.27
CA LEU A 102 8.60 7.20 -10.10
C LEU A 102 9.17 8.62 -10.00
N LYS A 103 10.29 8.79 -9.29
CA LYS A 103 11.00 10.08 -9.23
C LYS A 103 11.52 10.51 -10.59
N LYS A 104 12.24 9.62 -11.30
CA LYS A 104 12.96 9.95 -12.55
C LYS A 104 12.03 10.06 -13.75
N ALA A 105 11.09 9.11 -13.92
CA ALA A 105 10.24 9.04 -15.09
C ALA A 105 8.97 9.90 -14.98
N HIS A 106 8.49 10.12 -13.75
CA HIS A 106 7.20 10.77 -13.51
C HIS A 106 7.27 11.97 -12.58
N GLU A 107 8.44 12.36 -12.07
CA GLU A 107 8.61 13.49 -11.13
C GLU A 107 7.72 13.37 -9.87
N VAL A 108 7.46 12.15 -9.43
CA VAL A 108 6.64 11.87 -8.24
C VAL A 108 7.48 12.06 -6.98
N LYS A 109 6.91 12.70 -5.96
CA LYS A 109 7.52 12.78 -4.61
C LYS A 109 7.35 11.43 -3.90
N CYS A 110 8.30 10.53 -4.12
CA CYS A 110 8.26 9.17 -3.62
C CYS A 110 9.37 8.91 -2.59
N LEU A 111 9.05 8.17 -1.55
CA LEU A 111 9.96 7.74 -0.49
C LEU A 111 9.85 6.22 -0.33
N SER A 112 10.98 5.53 -0.18
CA SER A 112 10.99 4.07 -0.02
C SER A 112 10.93 3.68 1.44
N PHE A 113 10.05 2.73 1.75
CA PHE A 113 9.92 2.07 3.05
C PHE A 113 9.64 0.60 2.81
N TYR A 114 10.44 -0.29 3.35
CA TYR A 114 10.26 -1.75 3.22
C TYR A 114 9.17 -2.25 4.16
N PHE A 115 7.96 -1.64 4.15
CA PHE A 115 7.05 -1.99 5.18
C PHE A 115 5.66 -2.37 4.65
N PHE A 116 5.33 -3.60 4.84
CA PHE A 116 3.97 -4.07 4.95
C PHE A 116 3.89 -4.90 6.21
N GLU A 117 3.50 -4.25 7.30
CA GLU A 117 3.32 -4.94 8.57
C GLU A 117 1.99 -5.70 8.58
N PHE A 118 2.01 -6.91 9.09
CA PHE A 118 0.85 -7.77 9.26
C PHE A 118 0.65 -8.09 10.74
N MET A 119 -0.55 -8.49 11.10
CA MET A 119 -0.78 -9.10 12.40
C MET A 119 -0.02 -10.42 12.47
N LYS A 120 0.68 -10.64 13.60
CA LYS A 120 1.27 -11.95 13.84
C LYS A 120 0.14 -12.95 14.08
N PHE A 121 0.21 -14.06 13.40
CA PHE A 121 -0.65 -15.20 13.62
C PHE A 121 0.15 -16.27 14.32
N ASN A 122 -0.27 -16.61 15.54
CA ASN A 122 0.27 -17.78 16.21
C ASN A 122 -0.44 -19.01 15.68
N SER A 123 0.30 -19.96 15.17
CA SER A 123 -0.27 -21.24 14.79
C SER A 123 -0.71 -21.97 16.06
N GLU A 124 -2.00 -22.25 16.19
CA GLU A 124 -2.51 -23.08 17.28
C GLU A 124 -2.12 -24.56 17.12
N THR A 125 -1.64 -24.93 15.94
CA THR A 125 -1.25 -26.30 15.61
C THR A 125 0.16 -26.34 15.05
N ASN A 126 0.97 -27.31 15.53
CA ASN A 126 2.27 -27.65 14.93
C ASN A 126 2.11 -28.44 13.62
N ASP A 127 0.87 -28.74 13.20
CA ASP A 127 0.60 -29.49 11.99
C ASP A 127 0.63 -28.57 10.77
N ARG A 128 1.74 -28.61 10.02
CA ARG A 128 1.94 -27.88 8.77
C ARG A 128 2.04 -28.90 7.63
N PRO A 129 0.90 -29.31 7.06
CA PRO A 129 0.85 -30.37 6.05
C PRO A 129 1.51 -29.98 4.70
N TYR A 130 1.70 -28.68 4.43
CA TYR A 130 2.35 -28.23 3.21
C TYR A 130 3.83 -27.98 3.50
N ASP A 131 4.72 -28.72 2.82
CA ASP A 131 6.17 -28.53 2.95
C ASP A 131 6.61 -27.27 2.20
N ILE A 132 6.11 -27.07 0.98
CA ILE A 132 6.43 -25.93 0.12
C ILE A 132 5.15 -25.27 -0.37
N THR A 133 5.04 -23.96 -0.22
CA THR A 133 3.89 -23.17 -0.67
C THR A 133 4.32 -22.05 -1.61
N PHE A 134 3.58 -21.88 -2.69
CA PHE A 134 3.66 -20.73 -3.57
C PHE A 134 2.26 -20.16 -3.84
N ILE A 135 2.07 -18.86 -3.60
CA ILE A 135 0.85 -18.11 -3.95
C ILE A 135 1.28 -16.89 -4.75
N GLY A 136 0.83 -16.76 -5.99
CA GLY A 136 1.20 -15.60 -6.80
C GLY A 136 0.77 -15.73 -8.26
N SER A 137 0.79 -14.62 -8.99
CA SER A 137 0.38 -14.58 -10.39
C SER A 137 1.24 -15.51 -11.26
N LYS A 138 0.60 -16.09 -12.25
CA LYS A 138 1.20 -17.04 -13.20
C LYS A 138 2.17 -16.32 -14.14
N THR A 139 3.39 -16.85 -14.28
CA THR A 139 4.33 -16.58 -15.38
C THR A 139 4.90 -17.89 -15.88
N GLU A 140 5.45 -17.90 -17.09
CA GLU A 140 6.07 -19.11 -17.66
C GLU A 140 7.23 -19.60 -16.79
N ASP A 141 8.09 -18.68 -16.34
CA ASP A 141 9.26 -19.03 -15.50
C ASP A 141 8.82 -19.60 -14.14
N ARG A 142 7.81 -19.02 -13.50
CA ARG A 142 7.27 -19.51 -12.22
C ARG A 142 6.66 -20.91 -12.39
N VAL A 143 5.87 -21.11 -13.44
CA VAL A 143 5.25 -22.42 -13.72
C VAL A 143 6.30 -23.47 -13.98
N LYS A 144 7.33 -23.15 -14.80
CA LYS A 144 8.43 -24.05 -15.07
C LYS A 144 9.19 -24.42 -13.80
N LEU A 145 9.59 -23.40 -13.01
CA LEU A 145 10.31 -23.64 -11.76
C LEU A 145 9.49 -24.49 -10.78
N MET A 146 8.19 -24.20 -10.60
CA MET A 146 7.35 -25.00 -9.71
C MET A 146 7.25 -26.46 -10.17
N LYS A 147 7.10 -26.69 -11.46
CA LYS A 147 7.09 -28.05 -12.02
C LYS A 147 8.42 -28.78 -11.81
N ASP A 148 9.54 -28.10 -12.07
CA ASP A 148 10.88 -28.67 -11.86
C ASP A 148 11.12 -29.01 -10.37
N LEU A 149 10.58 -28.19 -9.44
CA LEU A 149 10.65 -28.45 -8.00
C LEU A 149 9.74 -29.60 -7.56
N GLU A 150 8.51 -29.70 -8.07
CA GLU A 150 7.60 -30.83 -7.80
C GLU A 150 8.17 -32.16 -8.29
N GLU A 151 8.88 -32.18 -9.44
CA GLU A 151 9.56 -33.35 -9.95
C GLU A 151 10.77 -33.75 -9.09
N GLU A 152 11.53 -32.78 -8.61
CA GLU A 152 12.73 -32.99 -7.78
C GLU A 152 12.41 -33.43 -6.35
N PHE A 153 11.39 -32.80 -5.73
CA PHE A 153 10.97 -33.04 -4.35
C PHE A 153 9.65 -33.81 -4.30
N ASN A 154 9.57 -34.93 -5.02
CA ASN A 154 8.33 -35.68 -5.26
C ASN A 154 7.72 -36.35 -4.01
N ASP A 155 8.46 -36.41 -2.90
CA ASP A 155 8.04 -36.87 -1.58
C ASP A 155 7.50 -35.74 -0.67
N LEU A 156 7.66 -34.48 -1.08
CA LEU A 156 7.16 -33.32 -0.34
C LEU A 156 5.76 -32.89 -0.82
N LYS A 157 5.00 -32.29 0.08
CA LYS A 157 3.66 -31.77 -0.22
C LYS A 157 3.71 -30.31 -0.62
N PHE A 158 3.34 -30.06 -1.88
CA PHE A 158 3.24 -28.73 -2.43
C PHE A 158 1.83 -28.15 -2.31
N TYR A 159 1.76 -26.83 -2.07
CA TYR A 159 0.58 -26.02 -2.28
C TYR A 159 0.92 -24.90 -3.26
N VAL A 160 0.32 -24.92 -4.45
CA VAL A 160 0.59 -23.94 -5.53
C VAL A 160 -0.71 -23.29 -5.94
N ASP A 161 -0.80 -21.95 -5.84
CA ASP A 161 -1.94 -21.16 -6.27
C ASP A 161 -1.50 -20.04 -7.23
N PHE A 162 -1.71 -20.25 -8.52
CA PHE A 162 -1.48 -19.25 -9.57
C PHE A 162 -2.72 -18.40 -9.87
N ASP A 163 -3.89 -18.81 -9.41
CA ASP A 163 -5.19 -18.26 -9.79
C ASP A 163 -5.77 -17.35 -8.71
N TRP A 164 -5.00 -17.08 -7.66
CA TRP A 164 -5.44 -16.25 -6.53
C TRP A 164 -6.75 -16.71 -5.89
N LYS A 165 -6.97 -18.02 -5.79
CA LYS A 165 -8.15 -18.61 -5.15
C LYS A 165 -8.29 -18.21 -3.68
N HIS A 166 -7.16 -17.87 -3.07
CA HIS A 166 -7.05 -17.44 -1.68
C HIS A 166 -6.60 -15.96 -1.57
N ALA A 167 -7.17 -15.09 -2.41
CA ALA A 167 -6.83 -13.67 -2.43
C ALA A 167 -7.34 -12.89 -1.19
N SER A 168 -8.34 -13.41 -0.46
CA SER A 168 -8.75 -12.75 0.78
C SER A 168 -7.66 -12.90 1.86
N PRO A 169 -7.44 -11.88 2.71
CA PRO A 169 -6.42 -11.95 3.76
C PRO A 169 -6.59 -13.16 4.68
N GLN A 170 -7.82 -13.52 5.04
CA GLN A 170 -8.09 -14.67 5.91
C GLN A 170 -7.77 -15.99 5.22
N SER A 171 -8.25 -16.22 4.01
CA SER A 171 -7.99 -17.47 3.29
C SER A 171 -6.50 -17.67 2.95
N MET A 172 -5.77 -16.57 2.69
CA MET A 172 -4.31 -16.61 2.54
C MET A 172 -3.63 -17.01 3.86
N THR A 173 -4.06 -16.43 4.98
CA THR A 173 -3.57 -16.78 6.32
C THR A 173 -3.79 -18.27 6.60
N ASP A 174 -4.98 -18.79 6.32
CA ASP A 174 -5.33 -20.20 6.57
C ASP A 174 -4.41 -21.18 5.82
N VAL A 175 -3.97 -20.82 4.61
CA VAL A 175 -3.00 -21.61 3.84
C VAL A 175 -1.61 -21.47 4.41
N LEU A 176 -1.16 -20.24 4.68
CA LEU A 176 0.19 -19.97 5.17
C LEU A 176 0.44 -20.60 6.55
N GLN A 177 -0.54 -20.60 7.45
CA GLN A 177 -0.43 -21.27 8.76
C GLN A 177 -0.23 -22.79 8.64
N LYS A 178 -0.60 -23.38 7.52
CA LYS A 178 -0.42 -24.80 7.20
C LYS A 178 0.85 -25.10 6.40
N SER A 179 1.68 -24.09 6.17
CA SER A 179 2.86 -24.16 5.31
C SER A 179 4.14 -24.09 6.13
N LYS A 180 5.16 -24.90 5.77
CA LYS A 180 6.50 -24.82 6.40
C LYS A 180 7.32 -23.75 5.72
N VAL A 181 7.47 -23.84 4.38
CA VAL A 181 8.25 -22.92 3.55
C VAL A 181 7.37 -22.23 2.54
N VAL A 182 7.54 -20.92 2.40
CA VAL A 182 6.89 -20.11 1.35
C VAL A 182 7.93 -19.63 0.36
N LEU A 183 7.65 -19.81 -0.92
CA LEU A 183 8.51 -19.30 -1.99
C LEU A 183 8.12 -17.87 -2.35
N ASN A 184 9.09 -16.98 -2.32
CA ASN A 184 8.95 -15.62 -2.82
C ASN A 184 9.73 -15.48 -4.13
N LEU A 185 9.05 -15.72 -5.24
CA LEU A 185 9.63 -15.72 -6.58
C LEU A 185 9.33 -14.39 -7.27
N ALA A 186 10.33 -13.77 -7.91
CA ALA A 186 10.15 -12.56 -8.69
C ALA A 186 9.10 -12.73 -9.80
N TYR A 187 8.25 -11.72 -10.02
CA TYR A 187 7.26 -11.73 -11.11
C TYR A 187 7.88 -11.33 -12.45
N TYR A 188 8.73 -10.31 -12.41
CA TYR A 188 9.41 -9.77 -13.58
C TYR A 188 10.84 -10.31 -13.67
N THR A 189 11.32 -10.51 -14.89
CA THR A 189 12.70 -10.94 -15.17
C THR A 189 13.68 -9.76 -15.20
N GLN A 190 13.18 -8.54 -15.37
CA GLN A 190 13.96 -7.30 -15.39
C GLN A 190 13.46 -6.33 -14.33
N SER A 191 14.38 -5.58 -13.72
CA SER A 191 14.07 -4.63 -12.65
C SER A 191 13.24 -5.28 -11.54
N ARG A 192 13.76 -6.37 -10.99
CA ARG A 192 13.08 -7.24 -10.01
C ARG A 192 13.06 -6.59 -8.63
N PRO A 193 11.98 -5.91 -8.21
CA PRO A 193 11.86 -5.49 -6.82
C PRO A 193 11.61 -6.68 -5.92
N LEU A 194 12.04 -6.59 -4.66
CA LEU A 194 11.70 -7.60 -3.67
C LEU A 194 10.21 -7.51 -3.33
N GLU A 195 9.50 -8.62 -3.42
CA GLU A 195 8.08 -8.67 -3.05
C GLU A 195 7.92 -8.80 -1.52
N SER A 196 8.32 -7.74 -0.80
CA SER A 196 8.36 -7.71 0.67
C SER A 196 6.99 -7.92 1.33
N HIS A 197 5.90 -7.57 0.64
CA HIS A 197 4.53 -7.84 1.10
C HIS A 197 4.31 -9.35 1.33
N ARG A 198 4.72 -10.19 0.38
CA ARG A 198 4.59 -11.66 0.51
C ARG A 198 5.51 -12.20 1.59
N ILE A 199 6.76 -11.73 1.65
CA ILE A 199 7.71 -12.12 2.69
C ILE A 199 7.13 -11.82 4.07
N ASN A 200 6.71 -10.58 4.31
CA ASN A 200 6.21 -10.17 5.62
C ASN A 200 4.95 -10.96 6.02
N LYS A 201 4.05 -11.23 5.07
CA LYS A 201 2.85 -12.04 5.35
C LYS A 201 3.20 -13.48 5.72
N ALA A 202 4.14 -14.10 5.00
CA ALA A 202 4.59 -15.45 5.29
C ALA A 202 5.28 -15.54 6.68
N LEU A 203 6.18 -14.60 6.96
CA LEU A 203 6.86 -14.52 8.27
C LEU A 203 5.87 -14.26 9.41
N ALA A 204 4.84 -13.43 9.20
CA ALA A 204 3.78 -13.19 10.19
C ALA A 204 2.95 -14.45 10.49
N CYS A 205 2.93 -15.42 9.55
CA CYS A 205 2.32 -16.73 9.72
C CYS A 205 3.33 -17.80 10.21
N GLU A 206 4.51 -17.38 10.66
CA GLU A 206 5.58 -18.27 11.15
C GLU A 206 6.08 -19.27 10.09
N CYS A 207 5.99 -18.91 8.80
CA CYS A 207 6.62 -19.69 7.73
C CYS A 207 8.07 -19.27 7.55
N ASP A 208 8.93 -20.24 7.25
CA ASP A 208 10.22 -19.92 6.65
C ASP A 208 10.00 -19.41 5.20
N VAL A 209 10.90 -18.54 4.73
CA VAL A 209 10.78 -17.98 3.38
C VAL A 209 12.06 -18.22 2.60
N VAL A 210 11.93 -18.82 1.42
CA VAL A 210 12.99 -18.87 0.41
C VAL A 210 12.65 -17.87 -0.69
N SER A 211 13.50 -16.87 -0.87
CA SER A 211 13.27 -15.76 -1.80
C SER A 211 14.34 -15.67 -2.86
N THR A 212 13.93 -15.51 -4.12
CA THR A 212 14.88 -15.09 -5.17
C THR A 212 15.45 -13.72 -4.84
N LEU A 213 16.74 -13.50 -5.14
CA LEU A 213 17.36 -12.19 -5.05
C LEU A 213 16.61 -11.17 -5.92
N SER A 214 16.48 -9.97 -5.40
CA SER A 214 15.97 -8.81 -6.14
C SER A 214 17.11 -7.95 -6.67
N ASP A 215 16.80 -7.01 -7.56
CA ASP A 215 17.77 -5.99 -8.00
C ASP A 215 17.83 -4.82 -7.00
N ASP A 216 17.00 -4.84 -5.94
CA ASP A 216 17.07 -3.94 -4.79
C ASP A 216 18.04 -4.53 -3.75
N HIS A 217 19.30 -4.16 -3.84
CA HIS A 217 20.36 -4.66 -2.96
C HIS A 217 20.12 -4.30 -1.50
N ASP A 218 19.59 -3.10 -1.23
CA ASP A 218 19.30 -2.66 0.14
C ASP A 218 18.18 -3.51 0.77
N ALA A 219 17.17 -3.88 -0.03
CA ALA A 219 16.12 -4.80 0.40
C ALA A 219 16.67 -6.21 0.64
N ASN A 220 17.54 -6.73 -0.24
CA ASN A 220 18.17 -8.03 -0.06
C ASN A 220 18.99 -8.04 1.24
N ASP A 221 19.79 -7.01 1.49
CA ASP A 221 20.62 -6.88 2.68
C ASP A 221 19.77 -6.74 3.97
N PHE A 222 18.63 -6.08 3.88
CA PHE A 222 17.70 -5.97 5.02
C PHE A 222 17.03 -7.31 5.34
N TYR A 223 16.59 -8.05 4.32
CA TYR A 223 15.80 -9.28 4.53
C TYR A 223 16.64 -10.57 4.69
N LYS A 224 17.95 -10.55 4.41
CA LYS A 224 18.81 -11.76 4.51
C LYS A 224 18.83 -12.43 5.88
N ASP A 225 18.58 -11.66 6.94
CA ASP A 225 18.52 -12.18 8.30
C ASP A 225 17.18 -12.86 8.62
N TYR A 226 16.13 -12.59 7.81
CA TYR A 226 14.75 -13.03 8.03
C TYR A 226 14.29 -14.09 7.04
N CYS A 227 14.91 -14.17 5.86
CA CYS A 227 14.60 -15.18 4.86
C CYS A 227 15.86 -15.68 4.14
N TYR A 228 15.74 -16.81 3.48
CA TYR A 228 16.82 -17.41 2.70
C TYR A 228 16.84 -16.77 1.29
N MET A 229 17.68 -15.74 1.14
CA MET A 229 17.87 -15.03 -0.13
C MET A 229 18.80 -15.85 -1.05
N THR A 230 18.38 -16.11 -2.29
CA THR A 230 19.12 -17.00 -3.19
C THR A 230 18.87 -16.73 -4.66
N ASP A 231 19.85 -17.06 -5.50
CA ASP A 231 19.67 -17.22 -6.96
C ASP A 231 19.38 -18.67 -7.37
N ASP A 232 19.59 -19.62 -6.46
CA ASP A 232 19.35 -21.05 -6.67
C ASP A 232 18.37 -21.61 -5.63
N VAL A 233 17.09 -21.46 -5.96
CA VAL A 233 15.98 -21.92 -5.09
C VAL A 233 16.05 -23.41 -4.82
N LYS A 234 16.37 -24.21 -5.83
CA LYS A 234 16.44 -25.67 -5.73
C LYS A 234 17.50 -26.12 -4.72
N ASN A 235 18.73 -25.65 -4.89
CA ASN A 235 19.83 -25.96 -3.96
C ASN A 235 19.55 -25.45 -2.54
N THR A 236 18.93 -24.30 -2.43
CA THR A 236 18.55 -23.74 -1.10
C THR A 236 17.51 -24.62 -0.41
N LEU A 237 16.52 -25.14 -1.14
CA LEU A 237 15.53 -26.06 -0.58
C LEU A 237 16.17 -27.40 -0.18
N HIS A 238 17.11 -27.95 -0.96
CA HIS A 238 17.86 -29.14 -0.54
C HIS A 238 18.57 -28.92 0.79
N LYS A 239 19.30 -27.80 0.92
CA LYS A 239 19.99 -27.46 2.18
C LYS A 239 19.02 -27.23 3.33
N TYR A 240 17.87 -26.60 3.05
CA TYR A 240 16.85 -26.36 4.06
C TYR A 240 16.29 -27.67 4.65
N PHE A 241 15.86 -28.59 3.79
CA PHE A 241 15.29 -29.86 4.21
C PHE A 241 16.33 -30.84 4.80
N ASN A 242 17.62 -30.65 4.49
CA ASN A 242 18.72 -31.36 5.11
C ASN A 242 19.21 -30.71 6.44
N GLU A 243 18.54 -29.65 6.89
CA GLU A 243 18.92 -28.89 8.11
C GLU A 243 20.36 -28.31 8.05
N GLU A 244 20.83 -27.96 6.83
CA GLU A 244 22.16 -27.40 6.60
C GLU A 244 22.19 -25.86 6.69
N LEU A 245 21.03 -25.23 6.87
CA LEU A 245 20.90 -23.76 6.91
C LEU A 245 20.65 -23.27 8.34
N ASP A 246 21.29 -22.15 8.69
CA ASP A 246 21.04 -21.47 9.95
C ASP A 246 19.60 -20.92 10.00
N LYS A 247 18.99 -21.02 11.20
CA LYS A 247 17.66 -20.48 11.44
C LYS A 247 17.64 -18.97 11.26
N LYS A 248 16.59 -18.47 10.64
CA LYS A 248 16.36 -17.06 10.45
C LYS A 248 15.76 -16.38 11.67
N LYS A 249 15.93 -15.05 11.77
CA LYS A 249 15.32 -14.26 12.84
C LYS A 249 13.79 -14.31 12.74
N PRO A 250 13.08 -14.32 13.87
CA PRO A 250 11.63 -14.38 13.89
C PRO A 250 11.00 -13.05 13.44
N TYR A 251 9.72 -13.11 13.05
CA TYR A 251 8.96 -11.96 12.58
C TYR A 251 8.91 -10.77 13.55
N GLU A 252 8.90 -11.04 14.85
CA GLU A 252 8.89 -10.01 15.89
C GLU A 252 10.13 -9.12 15.87
N GLU A 253 11.28 -9.70 15.54
CA GLU A 253 12.52 -8.91 15.38
C GLU A 253 12.44 -8.04 14.12
N LEU A 254 11.89 -8.55 13.02
CA LEU A 254 11.62 -7.75 11.82
C LEU A 254 10.71 -6.55 12.14
N VAL A 255 9.58 -6.79 12.83
CA VAL A 255 8.65 -5.72 13.22
C VAL A 255 9.34 -4.70 14.13
N LYS A 256 10.18 -5.15 15.06
CA LYS A 256 10.96 -4.27 15.93
C LYS A 256 11.93 -3.40 15.15
N GLU A 257 12.67 -3.97 14.19
CA GLU A 257 13.59 -3.22 13.33
C GLU A 257 12.84 -2.22 12.43
N LEU A 258 11.72 -2.63 11.80
CA LEU A 258 10.86 -1.74 11.03
C LEU A 258 10.33 -0.58 11.87
N SER A 259 9.89 -0.89 13.09
CA SER A 259 9.36 0.11 14.02
C SER A 259 10.42 1.13 14.45
N GLN A 260 11.65 0.70 14.65
CA GLN A 260 12.75 1.58 15.03
C GLN A 260 13.28 2.41 13.86
N LYS A 261 13.42 1.80 12.69
CA LYS A 261 14.09 2.39 11.53
C LYS A 261 13.17 3.26 10.67
N PHE A 262 11.95 2.78 10.40
CA PHE A 262 11.08 3.41 9.39
C PHE A 262 9.89 4.15 9.97
N ASN A 263 9.22 3.61 11.01
CA ASN A 263 7.98 4.19 11.49
C ASN A 263 8.11 5.60 12.06
N PRO A 264 9.17 5.97 12.83
CA PRO A 264 9.29 7.33 13.32
C PRO A 264 9.42 8.35 12.20
N HIS A 265 10.19 8.00 11.15
CA HIS A 265 10.39 8.88 10.00
C HIS A 265 9.10 9.02 9.18
N MET A 266 8.42 7.93 8.91
CA MET A 266 7.12 7.93 8.23
C MET A 266 6.10 8.76 9.01
N LYS A 267 5.96 8.52 10.31
CA LYS A 267 5.04 9.28 11.17
C LYS A 267 5.36 10.76 11.16
N PHE A 268 6.64 11.13 11.25
CA PHE A 268 7.08 12.54 11.17
C PHE A 268 6.60 13.22 9.88
N ILE A 269 6.78 12.56 8.73
CA ILE A 269 6.34 13.09 7.42
C ILE A 269 4.82 13.23 7.38
N ILE A 270 4.08 12.23 7.83
CA ILE A 270 2.63 12.24 7.87
C ILE A 270 2.11 13.37 8.76
N ASP A 271 2.65 13.50 9.97
CA ASP A 271 2.28 14.57 10.91
C ASP A 271 2.61 15.96 10.36
N HIS A 272 3.74 16.11 9.65
CA HIS A 272 4.12 17.36 9.01
C HIS A 272 3.14 17.79 7.91
N ILE A 273 2.76 16.85 7.04
CA ILE A 273 1.79 17.09 5.97
C ILE A 273 0.43 17.45 6.58
N HIS A 274 -0.01 16.70 7.57
CA HIS A 274 -1.28 16.95 8.26
C HIS A 274 -1.33 18.34 8.89
N LYS A 275 -0.28 18.74 9.63
CA LYS A 275 -0.17 20.11 10.19
C LYS A 275 -0.25 21.20 9.12
N LYS A 276 0.37 20.98 7.96
CA LYS A 276 0.29 21.92 6.84
C LYS A 276 -1.13 22.04 6.28
N LEU A 277 -1.85 20.93 6.13
CA LEU A 277 -3.25 20.94 5.69
C LEU A 277 -4.15 21.68 6.68
N LEU A 278 -3.96 21.45 7.99
CA LEU A 278 -4.68 22.18 9.04
C LEU A 278 -4.48 23.69 8.97
N SER A 279 -3.24 24.15 8.74
CA SER A 279 -2.96 25.59 8.60
C SER A 279 -3.65 26.20 7.39
N LEU A 280 -3.74 25.49 6.27
CA LEU A 280 -4.40 25.95 5.04
C LEU A 280 -5.93 25.99 5.18
N SER A 281 -6.54 25.02 5.90
CA SER A 281 -7.99 25.02 6.14
C SER A 281 -8.41 26.20 7.04
N ASN A 282 -7.66 26.51 8.09
CA ASN A 282 -7.96 27.61 9.00
C ASN A 282 -7.85 29.00 8.31
N THR A 283 -6.90 29.16 7.37
CA THR A 283 -6.79 30.41 6.60
C THR A 283 -7.95 30.61 5.63
N ASN A 284 -8.50 29.53 5.07
CA ASN A 284 -9.65 29.61 4.16
C ASN A 284 -10.95 29.91 4.92
N GLU A 285 -11.16 29.39 6.14
CA GLU A 285 -12.31 29.72 6.99
C GLU A 285 -12.31 31.18 7.40
N SER A 286 -11.16 31.72 7.79
CA SER A 286 -11.02 33.13 8.15
C SER A 286 -11.31 34.08 6.97
N ALA A 287 -10.90 33.69 5.75
CA ALA A 287 -11.18 34.48 4.54
C ALA A 287 -12.68 34.49 4.17
N THR A 288 -13.36 33.37 4.41
CA THR A 288 -14.80 33.20 4.12
C THR A 288 -15.66 34.02 5.14
N GLU A 289 -15.25 34.03 6.40
CA GLU A 289 -15.92 34.87 7.44
C GLU A 289 -15.79 36.37 7.18
N VAL A 290 -14.63 36.84 6.72
CA VAL A 290 -14.42 38.25 6.36
C VAL A 290 -15.28 38.65 5.15
N VAL A 291 -15.46 37.80 4.16
CA VAL A 291 -16.32 38.06 3.00
C VAL A 291 -17.81 38.07 3.40
N SER A 292 -18.23 37.20 4.32
CA SER A 292 -19.63 37.15 4.78
C SER A 292 -20.00 38.35 5.67
N GLN A 293 -19.06 38.94 6.40
CA GLN A 293 -19.28 40.13 7.19
C GLN A 293 -19.33 41.44 6.36
N GLN A 294 -18.66 41.45 5.17
CA GLN A 294 -18.73 42.58 4.25
C GLN A 294 -20.02 42.66 3.43
N THR A 295 -20.72 41.54 3.23
CA THR A 295 -21.97 41.49 2.45
C THR A 295 -23.22 41.85 3.28
N THR A 296 -23.12 41.99 4.60
CA THR A 296 -24.25 42.39 5.49
C THR A 296 -24.33 43.88 5.79
N SER A 297 -23.39 44.70 5.30
CA SER A 297 -23.36 46.15 5.59
C SER A 297 -23.85 47.06 4.45
N ASP A 298 -24.26 46.52 3.29
CA ASP A 298 -24.75 47.31 2.15
C ASP A 298 -26.21 46.96 1.77
N SER A 299 -27.14 47.09 2.75
CA SER A 299 -28.58 47.03 2.48
C SER A 299 -29.30 48.26 3.00
N ASP A 300 -28.87 49.47 2.58
CA ASP A 300 -29.65 50.68 2.66
C ASP A 300 -29.70 51.34 1.28
N ILE A 301 -30.60 50.87 0.41
CA ILE A 301 -31.02 51.55 -0.79
C ILE A 301 -32.48 51.91 -0.60
N PRO A 302 -32.86 53.25 -0.63
CA PRO A 302 -34.23 53.67 -0.43
C PRO A 302 -35.09 53.30 -1.67
N THR A 303 -36.23 52.73 -1.39
CA THR A 303 -37.31 52.47 -2.35
C THR A 303 -37.86 53.81 -2.86
N ASN A 304 -37.67 54.08 -4.16
CA ASN A 304 -38.47 55.07 -4.91
C ASN A 304 -39.58 54.33 -5.67
N THR A 305 -40.81 54.64 -5.25
CA THR A 305 -42.07 54.38 -5.94
C THR A 305 -42.23 55.35 -7.07
N GLU A 306 -42.43 54.89 -8.32
CA GLU A 306 -43.17 55.59 -9.38
C GLU A 306 -43.73 54.57 -10.39
N THR A 307 -45.04 54.42 -10.32
CA THR A 307 -46.16 54.69 -11.29
C THR A 307 -46.13 53.90 -12.62
N GLU A 308 -47.23 53.20 -12.78
CA GLU A 308 -47.77 52.51 -13.94
C GLU A 308 -47.76 53.34 -15.22
N GLU A 309 -47.51 52.70 -16.36
CA GLU A 309 -48.23 53.03 -17.59
C GLU A 309 -48.37 51.74 -18.42
N GLN A 310 -49.61 51.40 -18.69
CA GLN A 310 -50.07 50.40 -19.67
C GLN A 310 -49.94 50.95 -21.09
N VAL A 311 -49.57 50.17 -22.05
CA VAL A 311 -49.97 50.14 -23.49
C VAL A 311 -49.44 48.82 -24.04
N GLY A 312 -50.16 47.82 -24.52
CA GLY A 312 -51.15 47.84 -25.57
C GLY A 312 -50.62 47.00 -26.73
N GLU A 313 -51.27 45.85 -26.86
CA GLU A 313 -51.45 44.94 -28.02
C GLU A 313 -50.69 45.15 -29.36
N SER A 314 -50.36 43.99 -29.89
CA SER A 314 -50.64 43.38 -31.24
C SER A 314 -49.39 43.23 -32.14
N VAL A 315 -49.15 42.06 -32.59
CA VAL A 315 -49.44 41.16 -33.71
C VAL A 315 -48.56 39.91 -33.57
#